data_4ca02f7f52289a9c1203a936f0833e9a
#
_entry.id   4ca02f7f52289a9c1203a936f0833e9a
#
_cell.length_a   1.000
_cell.length_b   1.000
_cell.length_c   1.000
_cell.angle_alpha   90.00
_cell.angle_beta   90.00
_cell.angle_gamma   90.00
#
_symmetry.space_group_name_H-M   'P 1'
#
loop_
_entity.id
_entity.type
_entity.pdbx_description
1 polymer ?
#
loop_
_entity_poly.entity_id
_entity_poly.type
_entity_poly.pdbx_seq_one_letter_code
_entity_poly.pdbx_strand_id
1 'polypeptide(L)'
;MVIHLVGVLNYNQAMTFLEQLTAAERSNQSMLCVGLDPEPSKFPAHLKGDASKIYDFCAAIVDATADLVISFKPQIAYFAAHRAEDQLEKLMQHMRATAPHVPVILDAKRGDIGSTAAQYAIEAFERYGADAVTLSPFMGFDSVQPYLAYHGKGAFLLCRTSNPGGDDLQAQRLSSVPGEPLLYEHIAKLAQGEWNTNGQLGLVVGATYPNEIERVRKVAPHVPLLIPGVGAQGGDAVATVKAGWKQTNGETTAPIIVNSSRAVLYASSGVDFAAAARKVAIQTRDVLQAARR
;
A
#
# COMPACT_ATOMS: atom_id res chain seq x y z
N MET A 1 0.94 -55.60 -17.15
CA MET A 1 0.95 -54.30 -17.83
C MET A 1 0.43 -53.29 -16.84
N VAL A 2 1.31 -52.65 -16.07
CA VAL A 2 0.95 -51.70 -15.01
C VAL A 2 1.03 -50.31 -15.61
N ILE A 3 -0.12 -49.67 -15.73
CA ILE A 3 -0.23 -48.27 -16.21
C ILE A 3 0.07 -47.39 -15.01
N HIS A 4 1.22 -46.71 -15.02
CA HIS A 4 1.51 -45.59 -14.10
C HIS A 4 0.73 -44.38 -14.53
N LEU A 5 -0.33 -44.03 -13.79
CA LEU A 5 -0.95 -42.72 -13.84
C LEU A 5 -0.01 -41.72 -13.14
N VAL A 6 0.76 -40.98 -13.92
CA VAL A 6 1.44 -39.78 -13.45
C VAL A 6 0.39 -38.70 -13.31
N GLY A 7 -0.05 -38.46 -12.08
CA GLY A 7 -0.94 -37.36 -11.74
C GLY A 7 -0.20 -36.04 -11.94
N VAL A 8 -0.60 -35.29 -12.96
CA VAL A 8 -0.18 -33.89 -13.17
C VAL A 8 -0.91 -33.04 -12.12
N LEU A 9 -0.24 -32.76 -11.02
CA LEU A 9 -0.65 -31.73 -10.08
C LEU A 9 -0.37 -30.37 -10.70
N ASN A 10 -1.28 -29.86 -11.52
CA ASN A 10 -1.31 -28.46 -11.93
C ASN A 10 -1.99 -27.65 -10.81
N TYR A 11 -1.28 -27.39 -9.72
CA TYR A 11 -1.60 -26.29 -8.82
C TYR A 11 -0.93 -25.03 -9.38
N ASN A 12 -1.63 -24.31 -10.26
CA ASN A 12 -1.41 -22.89 -10.49
C ASN A 12 -1.92 -22.13 -9.25
N GLN A 13 -1.20 -22.23 -8.14
CA GLN A 13 -1.48 -21.39 -6.98
C GLN A 13 -1.09 -19.97 -7.40
N ALA A 14 -2.10 -19.10 -7.54
CA ALA A 14 -1.86 -17.67 -7.74
C ALA A 14 -0.97 -17.15 -6.59
N MET A 15 0.05 -16.35 -6.93
CA MET A 15 0.96 -15.77 -5.94
C MET A 15 0.16 -15.03 -4.87
N THR A 16 0.54 -15.19 -3.61
CA THR A 16 0.03 -14.37 -2.50
C THR A 16 0.44 -12.92 -2.70
N PHE A 17 -0.28 -11.99 -2.09
CA PHE A 17 0.09 -10.56 -2.15
C PHE A 17 1.53 -10.31 -1.66
N LEU A 18 1.97 -11.00 -0.61
CA LEU A 18 3.33 -10.87 -0.08
C LEU A 18 4.39 -11.36 -1.07
N GLU A 19 4.12 -12.45 -1.78
CA GLU A 19 5.01 -12.93 -2.84
C GLU A 19 5.08 -11.97 -4.02
N GLN A 20 3.94 -11.40 -4.45
CA GLN A 20 3.90 -10.36 -5.48
C GLN A 20 4.71 -9.13 -5.06
N LEU A 21 4.53 -8.67 -3.81
CA LEU A 21 5.26 -7.54 -3.26
C LEU A 21 6.78 -7.79 -3.23
N THR A 22 7.19 -8.97 -2.78
CA THR A 22 8.60 -9.37 -2.72
C THR A 22 9.21 -9.50 -4.12
N ALA A 23 8.46 -10.03 -5.08
CA ALA A 23 8.88 -10.12 -6.47
C ALA A 23 9.08 -8.72 -7.10
N ALA A 24 8.15 -7.79 -6.88
CA ALA A 24 8.27 -6.40 -7.33
C ALA A 24 9.45 -5.67 -6.67
N GLU A 25 9.67 -5.88 -5.37
CA GLU A 25 10.83 -5.34 -4.64
C GLU A 25 12.15 -5.79 -5.27
N ARG A 26 12.27 -7.07 -5.60
CA ARG A 26 13.48 -7.64 -6.21
C ARG A 26 13.66 -7.18 -7.66
N SER A 27 12.60 -7.19 -8.46
CA SER A 27 12.64 -6.80 -9.87
C SER A 27 13.04 -5.33 -10.05
N ASN A 28 12.40 -4.44 -9.32
CA ASN A 28 12.57 -3.00 -9.46
C ASN A 28 13.61 -2.41 -8.48
N GLN A 29 14.20 -3.26 -7.61
CA GLN A 29 15.13 -2.83 -6.56
C GLN A 29 14.57 -1.62 -5.78
N SER A 30 13.32 -1.71 -5.32
CA SER A 30 12.57 -0.57 -4.82
C SER A 30 11.69 -0.91 -3.63
N MET A 31 11.59 0.04 -2.69
CA MET A 31 10.58 0.11 -1.64
C MET A 31 9.60 1.26 -1.89
N LEU A 32 9.77 2.00 -3.00
CA LEU A 32 8.94 3.14 -3.34
C LEU A 32 7.56 2.70 -3.80
N CYS A 33 6.52 3.26 -3.21
CA CYS A 33 5.15 3.25 -3.72
C CYS A 33 4.80 4.63 -4.26
N VAL A 34 4.33 4.71 -5.50
CA VAL A 34 3.79 5.96 -6.04
C VAL A 34 2.30 6.01 -5.75
N GLY A 35 1.91 6.98 -4.90
CA GLY A 35 0.52 7.27 -4.61
C GLY A 35 -0.10 8.11 -5.73
N LEU A 36 -1.29 7.72 -6.20
CA LEU A 36 -2.04 8.39 -7.25
C LEU A 36 -3.24 9.10 -6.62
N ASP A 37 -2.98 10.34 -6.16
CA ASP A 37 -3.93 11.22 -5.49
C ASP A 37 -4.20 12.45 -6.42
N PRO A 38 -4.94 12.28 -7.56
CA PRO A 38 -5.07 13.31 -8.59
C PRO A 38 -5.95 14.47 -8.12
N GLU A 39 -5.39 15.67 -8.12
CA GLU A 39 -6.08 16.91 -7.78
C GLU A 39 -6.07 17.84 -9.01
N PRO A 40 -7.17 17.95 -9.77
CA PRO A 40 -7.20 18.65 -11.07
C PRO A 40 -6.70 20.09 -11.00
N SER A 41 -6.91 20.80 -9.88
CA SER A 41 -6.39 22.15 -9.66
C SER A 41 -4.85 22.25 -9.68
N LYS A 42 -4.14 21.13 -9.46
CA LYS A 42 -2.66 21.01 -9.43
C LYS A 42 -2.08 20.39 -10.68
N PHE A 43 -2.89 20.01 -11.64
CA PHE A 43 -2.42 19.43 -12.90
C PHE A 43 -1.53 20.40 -13.68
N PRO A 44 -0.69 19.89 -14.59
CA PRO A 44 0.08 20.71 -15.54
C PRO A 44 -0.83 21.68 -16.30
N ALA A 45 -0.28 22.83 -16.72
CA ALA A 45 -1.06 23.95 -17.25
C ALA A 45 -2.06 23.55 -18.35
N HIS A 46 -1.69 22.60 -19.23
CA HIS A 46 -2.53 22.13 -20.34
C HIS A 46 -3.66 21.16 -19.92
N LEU A 47 -3.65 20.66 -18.68
CA LEU A 47 -4.68 19.76 -18.12
C LEU A 47 -5.40 20.40 -16.91
N LYS A 48 -4.96 21.60 -16.49
CA LYS A 48 -5.35 22.22 -15.22
C LYS A 48 -6.84 22.48 -15.11
N GLY A 49 -7.43 22.00 -14.02
CA GLY A 49 -8.83 22.19 -13.70
C GLY A 49 -9.78 21.19 -14.39
N ASP A 50 -9.30 20.37 -15.31
CA ASP A 50 -10.12 19.41 -16.06
C ASP A 50 -10.12 18.02 -15.39
N ALA A 51 -11.19 17.71 -14.67
CA ALA A 51 -11.36 16.41 -14.02
C ALA A 51 -11.52 15.25 -15.02
N SER A 52 -11.90 15.51 -16.29
CA SER A 52 -11.96 14.47 -17.31
C SER A 52 -10.58 13.94 -17.72
N LYS A 53 -9.51 14.61 -17.28
CA LYS A 53 -8.10 14.30 -17.52
C LYS A 53 -7.41 13.55 -16.38
N ILE A 54 -8.15 13.14 -15.36
CA ILE A 54 -7.60 12.39 -14.22
C ILE A 54 -6.89 11.12 -14.70
N TYR A 55 -7.52 10.34 -15.59
CA TYR A 55 -6.91 9.14 -16.16
C TYR A 55 -5.64 9.48 -16.95
N ASP A 56 -5.71 10.44 -17.90
CA ASP A 56 -4.57 10.79 -18.76
C ASP A 56 -3.36 11.22 -17.91
N PHE A 57 -3.60 12.04 -16.88
CA PHE A 57 -2.57 12.48 -15.93
C PHE A 57 -1.94 11.31 -15.16
N CYS A 58 -2.77 10.45 -14.55
CA CYS A 58 -2.28 9.32 -13.76
C CYS A 58 -1.59 8.26 -14.61
N ALA A 59 -2.11 7.96 -15.79
CA ALA A 59 -1.51 6.99 -16.73
C ALA A 59 -0.09 7.42 -17.15
N ALA A 60 0.11 8.70 -17.49
CA ALA A 60 1.44 9.22 -17.80
C ALA A 60 2.44 9.09 -16.63
N ILE A 61 1.98 9.24 -15.39
CA ILE A 61 2.82 9.00 -14.18
C ILE A 61 3.15 7.51 -14.04
N VAL A 62 2.17 6.62 -14.25
CA VAL A 62 2.37 5.16 -14.21
C VAL A 62 3.42 4.76 -15.23
N ASP A 63 3.27 5.18 -16.49
CA ASP A 63 4.20 4.86 -17.58
C ASP A 63 5.63 5.33 -17.27
N ALA A 64 5.74 6.50 -16.65
CA ALA A 64 7.05 7.07 -16.31
C ALA A 64 7.72 6.41 -15.10
N THR A 65 7.00 5.65 -14.26
CA THR A 65 7.52 5.17 -12.97
C THR A 65 7.36 3.67 -12.72
N ALA A 66 6.77 2.92 -13.65
CA ALA A 66 6.44 1.49 -13.49
C ALA A 66 7.65 0.60 -13.15
N ASP A 67 8.83 0.92 -13.68
CA ASP A 67 10.10 0.22 -13.44
C ASP A 67 10.83 0.66 -12.15
N LEU A 68 10.25 1.58 -11.40
CA LEU A 68 10.87 2.21 -10.22
C LEU A 68 10.15 1.93 -8.90
N VAL A 69 9.00 1.23 -8.94
CA VAL A 69 8.12 1.11 -7.79
C VAL A 69 7.94 -0.33 -7.32
N ILE A 70 7.69 -0.51 -6.02
CA ILE A 70 7.24 -1.77 -5.44
C ILE A 70 5.72 -1.94 -5.58
N SER A 71 4.98 -0.82 -5.66
CA SER A 71 3.52 -0.80 -5.82
C SER A 71 3.03 0.55 -6.30
N PHE A 72 1.82 0.58 -6.88
CA PHE A 72 1.02 1.80 -7.04
C PHE A 72 -0.10 1.84 -6.01
N LYS A 73 -0.53 3.07 -5.64
CA LYS A 73 -1.58 3.23 -4.64
C LYS A 73 -2.55 4.37 -5.01
N PRO A 74 -3.55 4.10 -5.87
CA PRO A 74 -4.62 5.06 -6.12
C PRO A 74 -5.46 5.29 -4.86
N GLN A 75 -5.80 6.57 -4.61
CA GLN A 75 -6.65 6.99 -3.49
C GLN A 75 -8.07 7.26 -4.00
N ILE A 76 -9.02 6.38 -3.65
CA ILE A 76 -10.39 6.40 -4.19
C ILE A 76 -11.11 7.74 -3.99
N ALA A 77 -10.84 8.47 -2.91
CA ALA A 77 -11.50 9.73 -2.59
C ALA A 77 -11.27 10.80 -3.66
N TYR A 78 -10.09 10.82 -4.31
CA TYR A 78 -9.79 11.79 -5.37
C TYR A 78 -10.51 11.50 -6.67
N PHE A 79 -10.91 10.27 -6.91
CA PHE A 79 -11.73 9.88 -8.06
C PHE A 79 -13.21 10.11 -7.76
N ALA A 80 -13.71 9.60 -6.64
CA ALA A 80 -15.11 9.72 -6.24
C ALA A 80 -15.58 11.18 -6.10
N ALA A 81 -14.73 12.07 -5.55
CA ALA A 81 -15.03 13.49 -5.43
C ALA A 81 -15.30 14.18 -6.79
N HIS A 82 -14.78 13.61 -7.88
CA HIS A 82 -14.92 14.13 -9.25
C HIS A 82 -15.83 13.27 -10.12
N ARG A 83 -16.53 12.26 -9.57
CA ARG A 83 -17.35 11.28 -10.32
C ARG A 83 -16.53 10.60 -11.42
N ALA A 84 -15.30 10.22 -11.08
CA ALA A 84 -14.30 9.67 -12.01
C ALA A 84 -13.98 8.20 -11.68
N GLU A 85 -14.95 7.44 -11.17
CA GLU A 85 -14.79 6.03 -10.83
C GLU A 85 -14.51 5.18 -12.09
N ASP A 86 -15.08 5.54 -13.22
CA ASP A 86 -14.79 4.96 -14.54
C ASP A 86 -13.33 5.19 -14.95
N GLN A 87 -12.79 6.37 -14.68
CA GLN A 87 -11.38 6.68 -14.91
C GLN A 87 -10.47 5.87 -13.95
N LEU A 88 -10.90 5.62 -12.72
CA LEU A 88 -10.18 4.74 -11.81
C LEU A 88 -10.15 3.30 -12.34
N GLU A 89 -11.28 2.76 -12.78
CA GLU A 89 -11.34 1.42 -13.38
C GLU A 89 -10.40 1.30 -14.59
N LYS A 90 -10.42 2.29 -15.49
CA LYS A 90 -9.53 2.36 -16.64
C LYS A 90 -8.05 2.43 -16.22
N LEU A 91 -7.73 3.19 -15.16
CA LEU A 91 -6.38 3.31 -14.62
C LEU A 91 -5.89 1.99 -14.01
N MET A 92 -6.76 1.26 -13.30
CA MET A 92 -6.44 -0.07 -12.76
C MET A 92 -6.09 -1.06 -13.89
N GLN A 93 -6.86 -1.04 -14.98
CA GLN A 93 -6.55 -1.85 -16.18
C GLN A 93 -5.24 -1.43 -16.83
N HIS A 94 -4.97 -0.13 -16.93
CA HIS A 94 -3.72 0.40 -17.46
C HIS A 94 -2.50 -0.05 -16.65
N MET A 95 -2.55 0.07 -15.31
CA MET A 95 -1.48 -0.42 -14.43
C MET A 95 -1.23 -1.92 -14.60
N ARG A 96 -2.29 -2.71 -14.72
CA ARG A 96 -2.21 -4.15 -14.96
C ARG A 96 -1.53 -4.50 -16.29
N ALA A 97 -1.82 -3.72 -17.34
CA ALA A 97 -1.23 -3.92 -18.67
C ALA A 97 0.24 -3.46 -18.73
N THR A 98 0.55 -2.31 -18.12
CA THR A 98 1.88 -1.68 -18.21
C THR A 98 2.89 -2.31 -17.24
N ALA A 99 2.45 -2.69 -16.05
CA ALA A 99 3.31 -3.22 -14.98
C ALA A 99 2.67 -4.44 -14.29
N PRO A 100 2.46 -5.57 -14.98
CA PRO A 100 1.73 -6.73 -14.45
C PRO A 100 2.40 -7.37 -13.23
N HIS A 101 3.67 -7.10 -12.99
CA HIS A 101 4.44 -7.58 -11.84
C HIS A 101 4.42 -6.63 -10.63
N VAL A 102 3.81 -5.45 -10.78
CA VAL A 102 3.71 -4.44 -9.71
C VAL A 102 2.31 -4.49 -9.10
N PRO A 103 2.16 -4.88 -7.83
CA PRO A 103 0.86 -4.94 -7.18
C PRO A 103 0.28 -3.54 -6.96
N VAL A 104 -1.05 -3.44 -7.00
CA VAL A 104 -1.80 -2.20 -6.79
C VAL A 104 -2.56 -2.26 -5.48
N ILE A 105 -2.37 -1.26 -4.62
CA ILE A 105 -3.05 -1.10 -3.34
C ILE A 105 -4.15 -0.04 -3.49
N LEU A 106 -5.43 -0.41 -3.38
CA LEU A 106 -6.52 0.56 -3.35
C LEU A 106 -6.57 1.23 -1.98
N ASP A 107 -6.27 2.53 -1.92
CA ASP A 107 -6.36 3.29 -0.68
C ASP A 107 -7.79 3.80 -0.47
N ALA A 108 -8.61 2.99 0.21
CA ALA A 108 -10.04 3.22 0.40
C ALA A 108 -10.44 3.40 1.87
N LYS A 109 -9.60 2.92 2.80
CA LYS A 109 -9.83 2.97 4.26
C LYS A 109 -11.25 2.52 4.65
N ARG A 110 -11.71 1.42 4.00
CA ARG A 110 -13.04 0.85 4.26
C ARG A 110 -13.12 0.35 5.70
N GLY A 111 -14.33 0.37 6.26
CA GLY A 111 -14.59 -0.13 7.59
C GLY A 111 -16.10 -0.22 7.78
N ASP A 112 -16.62 -1.46 7.74
CA ASP A 112 -18.01 -1.80 7.94
C ASP A 112 -18.08 -3.29 8.31
N ILE A 113 -19.26 -3.80 8.63
CA ILE A 113 -19.46 -5.17 9.08
C ILE A 113 -20.41 -5.96 8.18
N GLY A 114 -20.38 -7.29 8.30
CA GLY A 114 -21.35 -8.20 7.66
C GLY A 114 -21.41 -8.03 6.14
N SER A 115 -22.61 -7.96 5.61
CA SER A 115 -22.84 -7.86 4.16
C SER A 115 -22.30 -6.56 3.55
N THR A 116 -22.27 -5.46 4.29
CA THR A 116 -21.71 -4.19 3.81
C THR A 116 -20.19 -4.29 3.63
N ALA A 117 -19.48 -4.89 4.58
CA ALA A 117 -18.03 -5.15 4.43
C ALA A 117 -17.75 -6.10 3.24
N ALA A 118 -18.61 -7.10 3.00
CA ALA A 118 -18.51 -7.98 1.83
C ALA A 118 -18.69 -7.19 0.52
N GLN A 119 -19.62 -6.22 0.45
CA GLN A 119 -19.78 -5.37 -0.74
C GLN A 119 -18.55 -4.49 -1.01
N TYR A 120 -17.91 -3.97 0.03
CA TYR A 120 -16.65 -3.23 -0.12
C TYR A 120 -15.48 -4.14 -0.54
N ALA A 121 -15.46 -5.41 -0.13
CA ALA A 121 -14.47 -6.37 -0.61
C ALA A 121 -14.66 -6.67 -2.11
N ILE A 122 -15.91 -6.86 -2.58
CA ILE A 122 -16.28 -6.97 -4.00
C ILE A 122 -15.82 -5.72 -4.76
N GLU A 123 -16.13 -4.53 -4.25
CA GLU A 123 -15.67 -3.26 -4.85
C GLU A 123 -14.16 -3.25 -5.06
N ALA A 124 -13.38 -3.57 -4.03
CA ALA A 124 -11.92 -3.52 -4.10
C ALA A 124 -11.32 -4.58 -5.02
N PHE A 125 -11.75 -5.83 -4.88
CA PHE A 125 -11.07 -6.97 -5.50
C PHE A 125 -11.68 -7.44 -6.80
N GLU A 126 -12.99 -7.25 -7.01
CA GLU A 126 -13.65 -7.66 -8.25
C GLU A 126 -13.86 -6.48 -9.20
N ARG A 127 -14.46 -5.37 -8.71
CA ARG A 127 -14.70 -4.19 -9.56
C ARG A 127 -13.40 -3.52 -9.96
N TYR A 128 -12.56 -3.14 -9.00
CA TYR A 128 -11.29 -2.45 -9.26
C TYR A 128 -10.13 -3.42 -9.54
N GLY A 129 -10.24 -4.70 -9.21
CA GLY A 129 -9.19 -5.68 -9.40
C GLY A 129 -7.92 -5.39 -8.60
N ALA A 130 -8.02 -4.70 -7.46
CA ALA A 130 -6.87 -4.38 -6.63
C ALA A 130 -6.20 -5.65 -6.08
N ASP A 131 -4.89 -5.55 -5.77
CA ASP A 131 -4.14 -6.64 -5.15
C ASP A 131 -4.14 -6.51 -3.63
N ALA A 132 -4.34 -5.29 -3.12
CA ALA A 132 -4.58 -5.03 -1.70
C ALA A 132 -5.49 -3.81 -1.51
N VAL A 133 -6.02 -3.67 -0.29
CA VAL A 133 -6.89 -2.54 0.11
C VAL A 133 -6.52 -2.06 1.51
N THR A 134 -6.71 -0.77 1.80
CA THR A 134 -6.56 -0.22 3.15
C THR A 134 -7.88 -0.26 3.91
N LEU A 135 -7.84 -0.66 5.19
CA LEU A 135 -9.01 -0.86 6.05
C LEU A 135 -8.86 -0.13 7.37
N SER A 136 -9.99 0.32 7.93
CA SER A 136 -10.09 0.75 9.32
C SER A 136 -10.43 -0.45 10.21
N PRO A 137 -9.60 -0.81 11.19
CA PRO A 137 -9.88 -1.92 12.10
C PRO A 137 -10.79 -1.54 13.27
N PHE A 138 -11.30 -0.32 13.31
CA PHE A 138 -12.02 0.24 14.46
C PHE A 138 -13.24 -0.59 14.87
N MET A 139 -13.91 -1.26 13.93
CA MET A 139 -15.07 -2.11 14.18
C MET A 139 -14.70 -3.58 14.50
N GLY A 140 -13.42 -3.89 14.71
CA GLY A 140 -12.94 -5.22 15.09
C GLY A 140 -12.77 -6.18 13.92
N PHE A 141 -12.56 -7.48 14.24
CA PHE A 141 -12.27 -8.51 13.24
C PHE A 141 -13.37 -8.69 12.20
N ASP A 142 -14.62 -8.49 12.58
CA ASP A 142 -15.78 -8.59 11.66
C ASP A 142 -15.66 -7.63 10.46
N SER A 143 -14.96 -6.53 10.64
CA SER A 143 -14.71 -5.55 9.55
C SER A 143 -13.54 -5.93 8.64
N VAL A 144 -12.72 -6.90 9.04
CA VAL A 144 -11.53 -7.38 8.32
C VAL A 144 -11.76 -8.71 7.63
N GLN A 145 -12.48 -9.62 8.30
CA GLN A 145 -12.69 -11.00 7.85
C GLN A 145 -13.20 -11.14 6.41
N PRO A 146 -14.17 -10.34 5.90
CA PRO A 146 -14.67 -10.47 4.52
C PRO A 146 -13.60 -10.30 3.46
N TYR A 147 -12.57 -9.50 3.72
CA TYR A 147 -11.46 -9.28 2.77
C TYR A 147 -10.47 -10.46 2.77
N LEU A 148 -10.32 -11.15 3.89
CA LEU A 148 -9.45 -12.32 4.01
C LEU A 148 -9.99 -13.56 3.28
N ALA A 149 -11.26 -13.54 2.87
CA ALA A 149 -11.84 -14.58 2.02
C ALA A 149 -11.27 -14.57 0.57
N TYR A 150 -10.65 -13.47 0.15
CA TYR A 150 -10.05 -13.34 -1.18
C TYR A 150 -8.60 -13.80 -1.16
N HIS A 151 -8.37 -15.07 -1.51
CA HIS A 151 -7.02 -15.62 -1.56
C HIS A 151 -6.08 -14.85 -2.51
N GLY A 152 -4.84 -14.67 -2.08
CA GLY A 152 -3.83 -13.95 -2.85
C GLY A 152 -3.94 -12.42 -2.78
N LYS A 153 -4.94 -11.88 -2.09
CA LYS A 153 -5.12 -10.43 -1.88
C LYS A 153 -4.59 -9.99 -0.52
N GLY A 154 -4.23 -8.71 -0.38
CA GLY A 154 -3.73 -8.10 0.86
C GLY A 154 -4.73 -7.14 1.49
N ALA A 155 -4.64 -6.95 2.81
CA ALA A 155 -5.39 -5.95 3.53
C ALA A 155 -4.50 -5.20 4.52
N PHE A 156 -4.41 -3.87 4.39
CA PHE A 156 -3.60 -3.01 5.26
C PHE A 156 -4.48 -2.32 6.29
N LEU A 157 -4.31 -2.68 7.56
CA LEU A 157 -5.05 -2.06 8.66
C LEU A 157 -4.42 -0.71 9.06
N LEU A 158 -5.24 0.33 9.23
CA LEU A 158 -4.79 1.56 9.89
C LEU A 158 -4.29 1.21 11.29
N CYS A 159 -3.05 1.53 11.58
CA CYS A 159 -2.39 1.21 12.85
C CYS A 159 -1.94 2.49 13.54
N ARG A 160 -0.89 3.14 13.02
CA ARG A 160 -0.42 4.43 13.53
C ARG A 160 -0.31 5.42 12.37
N THR A 161 -1.18 6.40 12.35
CA THR A 161 -1.27 7.36 11.25
C THR A 161 -0.42 8.60 11.51
N SER A 162 0.00 9.32 10.46
CA SER A 162 0.95 10.44 10.56
C SER A 162 0.31 11.79 10.94
N ASN A 163 -1.04 11.85 11.01
CA ASN A 163 -1.75 13.07 11.35
C ASN A 163 -1.77 13.32 12.88
N PRO A 164 -1.76 14.57 13.35
CA PRO A 164 -1.76 14.89 14.79
C PRO A 164 -2.92 14.25 15.56
N GLY A 165 -4.14 14.21 14.99
CA GLY A 165 -5.30 13.56 15.61
C GLY A 165 -5.17 12.05 15.85
N GLY A 166 -4.11 11.41 15.32
CA GLY A 166 -3.78 10.02 15.67
C GLY A 166 -3.55 9.82 17.18
N ASP A 167 -3.08 10.84 17.89
CA ASP A 167 -2.84 10.78 19.32
C ASP A 167 -4.13 10.69 20.16
N ASP A 168 -5.25 11.17 19.64
CA ASP A 168 -6.53 11.15 20.33
C ASP A 168 -7.00 9.73 20.66
N LEU A 169 -6.67 8.76 19.80
CA LEU A 169 -7.08 7.36 19.93
C LEU A 169 -5.88 6.40 19.92
N GLN A 170 -5.05 6.47 18.88
CA GLN A 170 -4.06 5.42 18.59
C GLN A 170 -2.96 5.34 19.65
N ALA A 171 -2.61 6.47 20.28
CA ALA A 171 -1.61 6.54 21.34
C ALA A 171 -2.21 6.31 22.76
N GLN A 172 -3.51 6.02 22.88
CA GLN A 172 -4.13 5.76 24.16
C GLN A 172 -3.77 4.36 24.69
N ARG A 173 -3.60 4.25 26.01
CA ARG A 173 -3.24 3.02 26.70
C ARG A 173 -4.47 2.16 26.97
N LEU A 174 -4.37 0.87 26.71
CA LEU A 174 -5.42 -0.11 26.98
C LEU A 174 -5.17 -0.79 28.33
N SER A 175 -5.66 -0.20 29.42
CA SER A 175 -5.45 -0.70 30.79
C SER A 175 -6.10 -2.06 31.07
N SER A 176 -7.11 -2.45 30.29
CA SER A 176 -7.79 -3.76 30.41
C SER A 176 -7.06 -4.89 29.63
N VAL A 177 -6.03 -4.56 28.84
CA VAL A 177 -5.28 -5.54 28.06
C VAL A 177 -3.98 -5.88 28.78
N PRO A 178 -3.62 -7.17 28.94
CA PRO A 178 -2.37 -7.56 29.60
C PRO A 178 -1.14 -6.91 28.96
N GLY A 179 -0.32 -6.26 29.80
CA GLY A 179 0.84 -5.47 29.39
C GLY A 179 0.51 -4.02 29.04
N GLU A 180 -0.75 -3.62 29.13
CA GLU A 180 -1.24 -2.26 28.92
C GLU A 180 -0.66 -1.58 27.67
N PRO A 181 -0.74 -2.22 26.45
CA PRO A 181 -0.19 -1.66 25.23
C PRO A 181 -0.90 -0.37 24.84
N LEU A 182 -0.26 0.43 23.98
CA LEU A 182 -0.97 1.48 23.26
C LEU A 182 -1.91 0.85 22.23
N LEU A 183 -2.99 1.53 21.87
CA LEU A 183 -3.99 0.99 20.92
C LEU A 183 -3.33 0.53 19.60
N TYR A 184 -2.42 1.34 19.04
CA TYR A 184 -1.74 0.95 17.79
C TYR A 184 -0.83 -0.28 17.96
N GLU A 185 -0.21 -0.49 19.11
CA GLU A 185 0.59 -1.69 19.39
C GLU A 185 -0.31 -2.93 19.52
N HIS A 186 -1.49 -2.76 20.11
CA HIS A 186 -2.50 -3.82 20.18
C HIS A 186 -2.99 -4.23 18.80
N ILE A 187 -3.34 -3.25 17.94
CA ILE A 187 -3.70 -3.51 16.54
C ILE A 187 -2.56 -4.25 15.81
N ALA A 188 -1.32 -3.83 16.01
CA ALA A 188 -0.17 -4.49 15.41
C ALA A 188 -0.01 -5.94 15.88
N LYS A 189 -0.24 -6.21 17.15
CA LYS A 189 -0.23 -7.57 17.73
C LYS A 189 -1.34 -8.45 17.13
N LEU A 190 -2.55 -7.92 16.98
CA LEU A 190 -3.68 -8.62 16.36
C LEU A 190 -3.38 -8.97 14.89
N ALA A 191 -2.83 -8.01 14.13
CA ALA A 191 -2.45 -8.19 12.73
C ALA A 191 -1.27 -9.15 12.53
N GLN A 192 -0.39 -9.30 13.50
CA GLN A 192 0.69 -10.31 13.47
C GLN A 192 0.17 -11.71 13.85
N GLY A 193 -0.83 -11.78 14.70
CA GLY A 193 -1.31 -13.00 15.35
C GLY A 193 -2.69 -13.44 14.90
N GLU A 194 -3.65 -13.36 15.81
CA GLU A 194 -4.97 -14.01 15.69
C GLU A 194 -5.83 -13.54 14.51
N TRP A 195 -5.66 -12.29 14.05
CA TRP A 195 -6.39 -11.79 12.89
C TRP A 195 -5.75 -12.19 11.55
N ASN A 196 -4.49 -12.55 11.54
CA ASN A 196 -3.76 -12.88 10.31
C ASN A 196 -3.86 -14.37 9.95
N THR A 197 -5.08 -14.84 9.78
CA THR A 197 -5.41 -16.26 9.60
C THR A 197 -4.78 -16.91 8.37
N ASN A 198 -4.37 -16.11 7.39
CA ASN A 198 -3.86 -16.57 6.09
C ASN A 198 -2.65 -15.77 5.56
N GLY A 199 -2.00 -14.95 6.41
CA GLY A 199 -0.82 -14.19 6.03
C GLY A 199 -1.08 -12.98 5.13
N GLN A 200 -2.34 -12.51 5.01
CA GLN A 200 -2.73 -11.44 4.08
C GLN A 200 -2.72 -10.03 4.70
N LEU A 201 -2.52 -9.91 6.02
CA LEU A 201 -2.55 -8.62 6.71
C LEU A 201 -1.22 -7.87 6.62
N GLY A 202 -1.35 -6.56 6.44
CA GLY A 202 -0.31 -5.56 6.59
C GLY A 202 -0.80 -4.41 7.49
N LEU A 203 0.08 -3.43 7.77
CA LEU A 203 -0.22 -2.30 8.64
C LEU A 203 0.12 -0.98 7.95
N VAL A 204 -0.70 0.04 8.14
CA VAL A 204 -0.39 1.43 7.78
C VAL A 204 0.25 2.11 8.98
N VAL A 205 1.52 2.52 8.84
CA VAL A 205 2.30 3.18 9.89
C VAL A 205 2.99 4.41 9.32
N GLY A 206 2.69 5.59 9.83
CA GLY A 206 3.22 6.86 9.31
C GLY A 206 4.74 7.01 9.50
N ALA A 207 5.40 7.65 8.55
CA ALA A 207 6.85 7.91 8.57
C ALA A 207 7.28 9.02 9.53
N THR A 208 6.34 9.78 10.10
CA THR A 208 6.64 10.98 10.91
C THR A 208 7.37 10.63 12.21
N TYR A 209 7.20 9.41 12.70
CA TYR A 209 7.74 8.96 13.99
C TYR A 209 8.47 7.61 13.85
N PRO A 210 9.76 7.58 13.48
CA PRO A 210 10.52 6.33 13.32
C PRO A 210 10.50 5.41 14.56
N ASN A 211 10.49 5.98 15.75
CA ASN A 211 10.40 5.20 17.01
C ASN A 211 9.09 4.39 17.10
N GLU A 212 7.99 4.89 16.54
CA GLU A 212 6.72 4.16 16.50
C GLU A 212 6.75 3.02 15.49
N ILE A 213 7.45 3.21 14.37
CA ILE A 213 7.71 2.12 13.42
C ILE A 213 8.50 1.00 14.10
N GLU A 214 9.55 1.32 14.87
CA GLU A 214 10.30 0.33 15.64
C GLU A 214 9.44 -0.40 16.68
N ARG A 215 8.57 0.32 17.38
CA ARG A 215 7.64 -0.27 18.35
C ARG A 215 6.65 -1.22 17.70
N VAL A 216 6.07 -0.82 16.55
CA VAL A 216 5.22 -1.70 15.73
C VAL A 216 6.01 -2.94 15.30
N ARG A 217 7.24 -2.76 14.79
CA ARG A 217 8.09 -3.85 14.32
C ARG A 217 8.50 -4.84 15.42
N LYS A 218 8.59 -4.40 16.68
CA LYS A 218 8.82 -5.28 17.86
C LYS A 218 7.66 -6.24 18.08
N VAL A 219 6.42 -5.80 17.91
CA VAL A 219 5.22 -6.63 18.15
C VAL A 219 4.69 -7.30 16.89
N ALA A 220 5.04 -6.77 15.71
CA ALA A 220 4.66 -7.28 14.40
C ALA A 220 5.90 -7.42 13.49
N PRO A 221 6.77 -8.41 13.75
CA PRO A 221 8.08 -8.51 13.09
C PRO A 221 8.02 -8.85 11.61
N HIS A 222 6.94 -9.47 11.10
CA HIS A 222 6.88 -10.01 9.76
C HIS A 222 5.86 -9.37 8.82
N VAL A 223 4.80 -8.73 9.35
CA VAL A 223 3.76 -8.12 8.49
C VAL A 223 4.33 -6.98 7.65
N PRO A 224 3.92 -6.82 6.40
CA PRO A 224 4.32 -5.68 5.57
C PRO A 224 3.81 -4.36 6.16
N LEU A 225 4.63 -3.31 6.08
CA LEU A 225 4.24 -1.96 6.50
C LEU A 225 4.06 -1.06 5.29
N LEU A 226 2.89 -0.45 5.15
CA LEU A 226 2.64 0.65 4.24
C LEU A 226 2.91 1.95 5.02
N ILE A 227 3.93 2.70 4.58
CA ILE A 227 4.47 3.84 5.30
C ILE A 227 4.27 5.13 4.49
N PRO A 228 3.16 5.85 4.70
CA PRO A 228 2.95 7.17 4.12
C PRO A 228 3.71 8.26 4.88
N GLY A 229 3.95 9.41 4.20
CA GLY A 229 4.45 10.63 4.85
C GLY A 229 5.93 10.89 4.69
N VAL A 230 6.68 10.08 3.95
CA VAL A 230 8.08 10.37 3.60
C VAL A 230 8.13 11.56 2.63
N GLY A 231 9.04 12.49 2.88
CA GLY A 231 9.22 13.71 2.08
C GLY A 231 8.19 14.80 2.39
N ALA A 232 7.04 14.78 1.72
CA ALA A 232 6.04 15.86 1.78
C ALA A 232 5.44 16.13 3.18
N GLN A 233 5.53 15.19 4.12
CA GLN A 233 5.08 15.33 5.51
C GLN A 233 6.25 15.36 6.51
N GLY A 234 7.49 15.49 6.02
CA GLY A 234 8.69 15.63 6.86
C GLY A 234 9.27 14.30 7.39
N GLY A 235 8.76 13.15 6.95
CA GLY A 235 9.31 11.85 7.33
C GLY A 235 10.71 11.61 6.77
N ASP A 236 11.64 11.15 7.62
CA ASP A 236 13.00 10.79 7.26
C ASP A 236 13.02 9.40 6.60
N ALA A 237 13.41 9.36 5.32
CA ALA A 237 13.48 8.13 4.53
C ALA A 237 14.47 7.12 5.11
N VAL A 238 15.64 7.57 5.57
CA VAL A 238 16.70 6.71 6.11
C VAL A 238 16.27 6.12 7.44
N ALA A 239 15.75 6.94 8.35
CA ALA A 239 15.26 6.49 9.64
C ALA A 239 14.06 5.51 9.46
N THR A 240 13.18 5.78 8.50
CA THR A 240 12.05 4.90 8.15
C THR A 240 12.51 3.51 7.73
N VAL A 241 13.50 3.42 6.83
CA VAL A 241 14.03 2.12 6.36
C VAL A 241 14.69 1.37 7.51
N LYS A 242 15.55 2.03 8.30
CA LYS A 242 16.23 1.42 9.44
C LYS A 242 15.26 0.88 10.49
N ALA A 243 14.18 1.61 10.76
CA ALA A 243 13.16 1.21 11.72
C ALA A 243 12.27 0.06 11.21
N GLY A 244 11.89 0.09 9.93
CA GLY A 244 10.83 -0.76 9.40
C GLY A 244 11.27 -1.98 8.59
N TRP A 245 12.33 -1.84 7.78
CA TRP A 245 12.76 -2.91 6.89
C TRP A 245 13.67 -3.92 7.59
N LYS A 246 13.46 -5.21 7.33
CA LYS A 246 14.29 -6.28 7.87
C LYS A 246 14.58 -7.33 6.79
N GLN A 247 15.77 -7.92 6.88
CA GLN A 247 16.19 -9.05 6.07
C GLN A 247 16.87 -10.13 6.92
N THR A 248 16.83 -11.36 6.43
CA THR A 248 17.55 -12.49 7.01
C THR A 248 18.15 -13.29 5.86
N ASN A 249 19.46 -13.58 5.92
CA ASN A 249 20.19 -14.31 4.88
C ASN A 249 20.03 -13.72 3.45
N GLY A 250 19.93 -12.39 3.34
CA GLY A 250 19.76 -11.71 2.06
C GLY A 250 18.32 -11.66 1.52
N GLU A 251 17.36 -12.28 2.22
CA GLU A 251 15.95 -12.23 1.86
C GLU A 251 15.18 -11.24 2.75
N THR A 252 14.29 -10.45 2.14
CA THR A 252 13.43 -9.53 2.87
C THR A 252 12.41 -10.32 3.68
N THR A 253 12.49 -10.21 5.02
CA THR A 253 11.59 -10.90 5.96
C THR A 253 10.53 -9.98 6.56
N ALA A 254 10.71 -8.66 6.42
CA ALA A 254 9.76 -7.65 6.85
C ALA A 254 9.75 -6.51 5.83
N PRO A 255 8.99 -6.63 4.73
CA PRO A 255 8.95 -5.63 3.68
C PRO A 255 8.30 -4.34 4.16
N ILE A 256 8.73 -3.23 3.58
CA ILE A 256 8.09 -1.92 3.72
C ILE A 256 7.74 -1.35 2.36
N ILE A 257 6.66 -0.59 2.33
CA ILE A 257 6.12 0.09 1.15
C ILE A 257 6.08 1.57 1.49
N VAL A 258 7.07 2.32 1.02
CA VAL A 258 7.21 3.74 1.35
C VAL A 258 6.47 4.59 0.34
N ASN A 259 5.34 5.17 0.75
CA ASN A 259 4.47 5.91 -0.16
C ASN A 259 4.89 7.38 -0.33
N SER A 260 5.09 7.78 -1.58
CA SER A 260 5.26 9.16 -2.01
C SER A 260 4.19 9.51 -3.05
N SER A 261 3.35 10.50 -2.78
CA SER A 261 2.29 10.96 -3.70
C SER A 261 2.62 12.35 -4.26
N ARG A 262 2.35 13.41 -3.51
CA ARG A 262 2.41 14.81 -3.97
C ARG A 262 3.78 15.22 -4.51
N ALA A 263 4.86 14.72 -3.91
CA ALA A 263 6.23 15.03 -4.35
C ALA A 263 6.52 14.49 -5.76
N VAL A 264 5.95 13.33 -6.10
CA VAL A 264 6.07 12.69 -7.41
C VAL A 264 5.08 13.31 -8.40
N LEU A 265 3.79 13.34 -8.05
CA LEU A 265 2.72 13.77 -8.96
C LEU A 265 2.88 15.21 -9.43
N TYR A 266 3.33 16.09 -8.56
CA TYR A 266 3.39 17.53 -8.81
C TYR A 266 4.83 18.06 -8.86
N ALA A 267 5.76 17.22 -9.33
CA ALA A 267 7.19 17.58 -9.48
C ALA A 267 7.43 18.68 -10.50
N SER A 268 6.54 18.83 -11.50
CA SER A 268 6.52 19.94 -12.46
C SER A 268 5.06 20.30 -12.80
N SER A 269 4.82 21.57 -13.09
CA SER A 269 3.56 22.07 -13.64
C SER A 269 3.60 22.26 -15.17
N GLY A 270 4.68 21.86 -15.83
CA GLY A 270 4.90 21.95 -17.26
C GLY A 270 4.47 20.69 -18.02
N VAL A 271 4.70 20.69 -19.33
CA VAL A 271 4.45 19.53 -20.20
C VAL A 271 5.37 18.34 -19.89
N ASP A 272 6.47 18.59 -19.18
CA ASP A 272 7.47 17.63 -18.74
C ASP A 272 7.11 16.91 -17.43
N PHE A 273 5.89 17.05 -16.92
CA PHE A 273 5.46 16.58 -15.60
C PHE A 273 5.77 15.09 -15.36
N ALA A 274 5.57 14.23 -16.36
CA ALA A 274 5.86 12.80 -16.26
C ALA A 274 7.36 12.52 -16.15
N ALA A 275 8.19 13.24 -16.91
CA ALA A 275 9.65 13.14 -16.82
C ALA A 275 10.17 13.67 -15.47
N ALA A 276 9.59 14.75 -14.96
CA ALA A 276 9.90 15.29 -13.64
C ALA A 276 9.50 14.32 -12.51
N ALA A 277 8.31 13.69 -12.63
CA ALA A 277 7.87 12.63 -11.72
C ALA A 277 8.85 11.46 -11.68
N ARG A 278 9.30 10.97 -12.85
CA ARG A 278 10.33 9.93 -12.94
C ARG A 278 11.61 10.31 -12.22
N LYS A 279 12.09 11.54 -12.42
CA LYS A 279 13.29 12.03 -11.74
C LYS A 279 13.17 11.99 -10.22
N VAL A 280 12.05 12.44 -9.68
CA VAL A 280 11.77 12.39 -8.22
C VAL A 280 11.64 10.95 -7.74
N ALA A 281 10.97 10.08 -8.50
CA ALA A 281 10.85 8.67 -8.17
C ALA A 281 12.22 7.96 -8.10
N ILE A 282 13.13 8.21 -9.06
CA ILE A 282 14.51 7.69 -9.04
C ILE A 282 15.22 8.16 -7.77
N GLN A 283 15.21 9.46 -7.49
CA GLN A 283 15.87 10.02 -6.30
C GLN A 283 15.35 9.39 -5.02
N THR A 284 14.03 9.26 -4.89
CA THR A 284 13.41 8.67 -3.70
C THR A 284 13.76 7.18 -3.56
N ARG A 285 13.64 6.40 -4.64
CA ARG A 285 14.05 4.99 -4.67
C ARG A 285 15.51 4.83 -4.23
N ASP A 286 16.42 5.62 -4.79
CA ASP A 286 17.87 5.50 -4.54
C ASP A 286 18.21 5.82 -3.09
N VAL A 287 17.57 6.84 -2.48
CA VAL A 287 17.72 7.14 -1.05
C VAL A 287 17.23 5.98 -0.18
N LEU A 288 16.07 5.41 -0.50
CA LEU A 288 15.52 4.27 0.23
C LEU A 288 16.44 3.04 0.12
N GLN A 289 16.97 2.76 -1.08
CA GLN A 289 17.88 1.64 -1.31
C GLN A 289 19.22 1.81 -0.58
N ALA A 290 19.77 3.02 -0.59
CA ALA A 290 21.01 3.32 0.13
C ALA A 290 20.86 3.11 1.64
N ALA A 291 19.68 3.34 2.19
CA ALA A 291 19.38 3.20 3.62
C ALA A 291 19.31 1.72 4.10
N ARG A 292 19.28 0.73 3.20
CA ARG A 292 19.35 -0.71 3.53
C ARG A 292 20.73 -1.14 4.04
N ARG A 293 21.77 -0.38 3.69
CA ARG A 293 23.17 -0.62 4.04
C ARG A 293 23.48 0.03 5.38
#